data_3607a4e6bb70be79484a6adf0e175568
#
_entry.id   3607a4e6bb70be79484a6adf0e175568
#
_cell.length_a   1.000
_cell.length_b   1.000
_cell.length_c   1.000
_cell.angle_alpha   90.00
_cell.angle_beta   90.00
_cell.angle_gamma   90.00
#
_symmetry.space_group_name_H-M   'P 1'
#
loop_
_entity.id
_entity.type
_entity.pdbx_description
1 polymer ?
#
loop_
_entity_poly.entity_id
_entity_poly.type
_entity_poly.pdbx_seq_one_letter_code
_entity_poly.pdbx_strand_id
1 'polypeptide(L)'
;MTRKICAVIPTKDNMRTIRECLDSVRAVTSNIIVIDSGSSDGTVTFCEQYGAKVIQRPWPGMVKQRQFCLDQGAEFDWILVLDSDESLDEELQQSIKALADDEVDPEIEGFTFNRKVWFMGGWLHHVFQPEYRLRVVRGGAGTVTGVGVNGLGGHDQLVVKGRIGHLLGTCKHDSWSDLDDMLYSYIRLGRRAAQYDPKLSKPYMIFLNPFLAFFKQYLVKGGYKDGYRGLLASAGVACGNMIKQMQKNEHRCQTD
;
A
#
# COMPACT_ATOMS: atom_id res chain seq x y z
N MET A 1 -26.76 -17.26 -6.85
CA MET A 1 -26.12 -17.37 -5.50
C MET A 1 -25.32 -16.10 -5.30
N THR A 2 -25.47 -15.41 -4.19
CA THR A 2 -24.68 -14.22 -3.84
C THR A 2 -23.22 -14.60 -3.67
N ARG A 3 -22.31 -13.93 -4.36
CA ARG A 3 -20.88 -14.18 -4.28
C ARG A 3 -20.32 -13.73 -2.93
N LYS A 4 -19.37 -14.49 -2.40
CA LYS A 4 -18.76 -14.21 -1.11
C LYS A 4 -17.49 -13.38 -1.28
N ILE A 5 -17.44 -12.27 -0.57
CA ILE A 5 -16.26 -11.40 -0.50
C ILE A 5 -15.52 -11.65 0.82
N CYS A 6 -14.20 -11.73 0.78
CA CYS A 6 -13.34 -11.78 1.95
C CYS A 6 -12.34 -10.61 1.91
N ALA A 7 -12.16 -9.92 3.03
CA ALA A 7 -11.08 -8.95 3.18
C ALA A 7 -9.89 -9.59 3.90
N VAL A 8 -8.69 -9.40 3.36
CA VAL A 8 -7.43 -9.88 3.94
C VAL A 8 -6.51 -8.70 4.21
N ILE A 9 -6.09 -8.55 5.47
CA ILE A 9 -5.42 -7.34 5.96
C ILE A 9 -4.12 -7.73 6.67
N PRO A 10 -2.93 -7.55 6.03
CA PRO A 10 -1.67 -7.65 6.74
C PRO A 10 -1.49 -6.48 7.70
N THR A 11 -1.03 -6.76 8.92
CA THR A 11 -0.82 -5.72 9.93
C THR A 11 0.42 -5.97 10.79
N LYS A 12 0.93 -4.89 11.38
CA LYS A 12 1.88 -4.89 12.48
C LYS A 12 1.88 -3.53 13.18
N ASP A 13 1.64 -3.53 14.49
CA ASP A 13 1.69 -2.34 15.36
C ASP A 13 0.93 -1.15 14.77
N ASN A 14 -0.39 -1.31 14.53
CA ASN A 14 -1.17 -0.34 13.77
C ASN A 14 -2.48 0.11 14.46
N MET A 15 -2.46 0.27 15.77
CA MET A 15 -3.62 0.76 16.55
C MET A 15 -4.13 2.13 16.09
N ARG A 16 -3.28 2.93 15.44
CA ARG A 16 -3.65 4.26 14.95
C ARG A 16 -4.75 4.24 13.89
N THR A 17 -4.68 3.29 12.94
CA THR A 17 -5.54 3.29 11.74
C THR A 17 -6.40 2.04 11.60
N ILE A 18 -6.07 0.95 12.28
CA ILE A 18 -6.75 -0.35 12.12
C ILE A 18 -8.27 -0.27 12.37
N ARG A 19 -8.71 0.59 13.29
CA ARG A 19 -10.15 0.78 13.56
C ARG A 19 -10.87 1.30 12.31
N GLU A 20 -10.37 2.39 11.70
CA GLU A 20 -10.99 2.99 10.51
C GLU A 20 -10.96 2.01 9.33
N CYS A 21 -9.87 1.25 9.18
CA CYS A 21 -9.75 0.18 8.19
C CYS A 21 -10.87 -0.86 8.37
N LEU A 22 -11.01 -1.45 9.57
CA LEU A 22 -11.99 -2.48 9.87
C LEU A 22 -13.44 -1.97 9.76
N ASP A 23 -13.72 -0.73 10.21
CA ASP A 23 -15.05 -0.13 10.10
C ASP A 23 -15.46 0.00 8.63
N SER A 24 -14.55 0.46 7.76
CA SER A 24 -14.80 0.59 6.33
C SER A 24 -15.01 -0.77 5.63
N VAL A 25 -14.24 -1.78 6.03
CA VAL A 25 -14.33 -3.15 5.49
C VAL A 25 -15.60 -3.86 5.97
N ARG A 26 -16.00 -3.66 7.23
CA ARG A 26 -17.22 -4.26 7.79
C ARG A 26 -18.47 -3.82 7.03
N ALA A 27 -18.47 -2.63 6.48
CA ALA A 27 -19.53 -2.17 5.59
C ALA A 27 -19.65 -2.99 4.31
N VAL A 28 -18.59 -3.69 3.88
CA VAL A 28 -18.55 -4.50 2.66
C VAL A 28 -18.77 -5.98 2.94
N THR A 29 -18.11 -6.53 3.96
CA THR A 29 -18.16 -7.96 4.29
C THR A 29 -17.96 -8.23 5.78
N SER A 30 -18.53 -9.34 6.26
CA SER A 30 -18.22 -9.88 7.59
C SER A 30 -17.03 -10.84 7.59
N ASN A 31 -16.59 -11.31 6.43
CA ASN A 31 -15.45 -12.23 6.30
C ASN A 31 -14.14 -11.41 6.30
N ILE A 32 -13.57 -11.19 7.47
CA ILE A 32 -12.35 -10.41 7.66
C ILE A 32 -11.26 -11.31 8.25
N ILE A 33 -10.13 -11.40 7.56
CA ILE A 33 -8.95 -12.14 7.99
C ILE A 33 -7.80 -11.13 8.15
N VAL A 34 -7.25 -11.04 9.34
CA VAL A 34 -6.10 -10.19 9.68
C VAL A 34 -4.87 -11.07 9.83
N ILE A 35 -3.79 -10.73 9.11
CA ILE A 35 -2.51 -11.43 9.20
C ILE A 35 -1.53 -10.57 9.98
N ASP A 36 -1.36 -10.89 11.25
CA ASP A 36 -0.50 -10.12 12.15
C ASP A 36 0.95 -10.59 12.11
N SER A 37 1.88 -9.64 12.05
CA SER A 37 3.33 -9.89 11.98
C SER A 37 4.06 -9.69 13.32
N GLY A 38 3.37 -9.91 14.43
CA GLY A 38 3.91 -9.78 15.78
C GLY A 38 3.71 -8.38 16.34
N SER A 39 2.46 -7.90 16.38
CA SER A 39 2.09 -6.64 17.03
C SER A 39 2.20 -6.73 18.54
N SER A 40 2.62 -5.62 19.16
CA SER A 40 2.78 -5.45 20.60
C SER A 40 1.95 -4.30 21.18
N ASP A 41 1.27 -3.52 20.35
CA ASP A 41 0.54 -2.29 20.69
C ASP A 41 -0.96 -2.50 20.98
N GLY A 42 -1.43 -3.75 21.04
CA GLY A 42 -2.85 -4.08 21.24
C GLY A 42 -3.64 -4.31 19.94
N THR A 43 -3.03 -4.16 18.77
CA THR A 43 -3.69 -4.38 17.46
C THR A 43 -4.36 -5.75 17.38
N VAL A 44 -3.70 -6.84 17.82
CA VAL A 44 -4.25 -8.20 17.80
C VAL A 44 -5.53 -8.29 18.60
N THR A 45 -5.46 -7.90 19.88
CA THR A 45 -6.63 -7.94 20.79
C THR A 45 -7.80 -7.12 20.24
N PHE A 46 -7.53 -5.97 19.66
CA PHE A 46 -8.56 -5.14 19.03
C PHE A 46 -9.22 -5.85 17.83
N CYS A 47 -8.43 -6.45 16.94
CA CYS A 47 -8.96 -7.17 15.76
C CYS A 47 -9.82 -8.37 16.16
N GLU A 48 -9.41 -9.14 17.19
CA GLU A 48 -10.17 -10.28 17.71
C GLU A 48 -11.50 -9.84 18.33
N GLN A 49 -11.48 -8.78 19.15
CA GLN A 49 -12.70 -8.20 19.75
C GLN A 49 -13.63 -7.62 18.68
N TYR A 50 -13.08 -7.12 17.58
CA TYR A 50 -13.84 -6.64 16.43
C TYR A 50 -14.54 -7.79 15.67
N GLY A 51 -14.15 -9.03 15.90
CA GLY A 51 -14.69 -10.25 15.27
C GLY A 51 -13.97 -10.60 13.96
N ALA A 52 -12.75 -10.15 13.74
CA ALA A 52 -11.90 -10.61 12.65
C ALA A 52 -11.21 -11.93 13.02
N LYS A 53 -10.99 -12.80 12.02
CA LYS A 53 -10.12 -13.98 12.19
C LYS A 53 -8.67 -13.51 12.15
N VAL A 54 -7.96 -13.56 13.27
CA VAL A 54 -6.54 -13.16 13.33
C VAL A 54 -5.65 -14.39 13.17
N ILE A 55 -4.66 -14.29 12.29
CA ILE A 55 -3.61 -15.30 12.08
C ILE A 55 -2.26 -14.62 12.36
N GLN A 56 -1.58 -15.10 13.39
CA GLN A 56 -0.23 -14.63 13.71
C GLN A 56 0.80 -15.34 12.84
N ARG A 57 1.66 -14.56 12.19
CA ARG A 57 2.70 -15.07 11.30
C ARG A 57 3.94 -14.17 11.34
N PRO A 58 5.12 -14.71 11.71
CA PRO A 58 6.36 -13.95 11.63
C PRO A 58 6.57 -13.36 10.23
N TRP A 59 7.07 -12.14 10.15
CA TRP A 59 7.27 -11.42 8.89
C TRP A 59 8.26 -12.10 7.95
N PRO A 60 7.82 -12.67 6.80
CA PRO A 60 8.68 -13.38 5.85
C PRO A 60 9.16 -12.48 4.69
N GLY A 61 8.85 -11.19 4.74
CA GLY A 61 8.98 -10.25 3.62
C GLY A 61 7.64 -9.96 2.91
N MET A 62 7.55 -8.79 2.26
CA MET A 62 6.31 -8.25 1.70
C MET A 62 5.61 -9.21 0.72
N VAL A 63 6.35 -9.74 -0.26
CA VAL A 63 5.80 -10.63 -1.29
C VAL A 63 5.18 -11.89 -0.67
N LYS A 64 5.93 -12.57 0.20
CA LYS A 64 5.46 -13.79 0.87
C LYS A 64 4.30 -13.53 1.83
N GLN A 65 4.29 -12.36 2.49
CA GLN A 65 3.20 -11.99 3.40
C GLN A 65 1.92 -11.73 2.61
N ARG A 66 2.00 -10.94 1.54
CA ARG A 66 0.82 -10.62 0.73
C ARG A 66 0.31 -11.84 -0.06
N GLN A 67 1.20 -12.71 -0.55
CA GLN A 67 0.77 -13.98 -1.14
C GLN A 67 0.00 -14.83 -0.13
N PHE A 68 0.52 -14.96 1.08
CA PHE A 68 -0.17 -15.70 2.13
C PHE A 68 -1.56 -15.09 2.46
N CYS A 69 -1.69 -13.77 2.42
CA CYS A 69 -3.01 -13.12 2.56
C CYS A 69 -3.97 -13.60 1.47
N LEU A 70 -3.54 -13.65 0.21
CA LEU A 70 -4.36 -14.16 -0.89
C LEU A 70 -4.74 -15.63 -0.70
N ASP A 71 -3.80 -16.45 -0.27
CA ASP A 71 -4.01 -17.89 -0.06
C ASP A 71 -5.08 -18.13 1.02
N GLN A 72 -5.13 -17.29 2.07
CA GLN A 72 -6.16 -17.39 3.12
C GLN A 72 -7.57 -17.01 2.65
N GLY A 73 -7.68 -16.21 1.60
CA GLY A 73 -8.95 -15.82 0.98
C GLY A 73 -9.34 -16.64 -0.25
N ALA A 74 -8.56 -17.64 -0.65
CA ALA A 74 -8.71 -18.31 -1.95
C ALA A 74 -10.04 -19.05 -2.16
N GLU A 75 -10.73 -19.43 -1.08
CA GLU A 75 -12.05 -20.09 -1.12
C GLU A 75 -13.23 -19.14 -1.40
N PHE A 76 -13.00 -17.82 -1.31
CA PHE A 76 -14.02 -16.81 -1.55
C PHE A 76 -14.04 -16.42 -3.03
N ASP A 77 -15.19 -15.93 -3.51
CA ASP A 77 -15.32 -15.51 -4.91
C ASP A 77 -14.46 -14.27 -5.22
N TRP A 78 -14.40 -13.34 -4.26
CA TRP A 78 -13.59 -12.13 -4.34
C TRP A 78 -12.77 -11.92 -3.07
N ILE A 79 -11.53 -11.51 -3.26
CA ILE A 79 -10.61 -11.15 -2.19
C ILE A 79 -10.30 -9.66 -2.29
N LEU A 80 -10.65 -8.90 -1.26
CA LEU A 80 -10.21 -7.53 -1.06
C LEU A 80 -8.92 -7.54 -0.25
N VAL A 81 -7.82 -7.09 -0.86
CA VAL A 81 -6.51 -6.95 -0.19
C VAL A 81 -6.35 -5.51 0.24
N LEU A 82 -6.33 -5.24 1.55
CA LEU A 82 -6.21 -3.89 2.08
C LEU A 82 -5.08 -3.82 3.09
N ASP A 83 -4.29 -2.75 3.06
CA ASP A 83 -3.29 -2.51 4.10
C ASP A 83 -4.00 -1.93 5.35
N SER A 84 -3.47 -2.17 6.54
CA SER A 84 -4.12 -1.77 7.80
C SER A 84 -4.16 -0.25 8.04
N ASP A 85 -3.51 0.53 7.18
CA ASP A 85 -3.55 1.99 7.12
C ASP A 85 -4.40 2.53 5.93
N GLU A 86 -5.19 1.64 5.34
CA GLU A 86 -6.10 1.95 4.24
C GLU A 86 -7.57 1.82 4.70
N SER A 87 -8.45 2.73 4.24
CA SER A 87 -9.89 2.66 4.46
C SER A 87 -10.68 3.06 3.22
N LEU A 88 -11.88 2.51 3.07
CA LEU A 88 -12.72 2.65 1.89
C LEU A 88 -13.73 3.80 2.12
N ASP A 89 -13.88 4.72 1.17
CA ASP A 89 -15.01 5.63 1.18
C ASP A 89 -16.34 4.93 0.83
N GLU A 90 -17.45 5.60 1.03
CA GLU A 90 -18.78 5.01 0.82
C GLU A 90 -19.03 4.58 -0.63
N GLU A 91 -18.53 5.34 -1.61
CA GLU A 91 -18.66 5.01 -3.02
C GLU A 91 -17.91 3.73 -3.37
N LEU A 92 -16.68 3.57 -2.85
CA LEU A 92 -15.88 2.37 -3.05
C LEU A 92 -16.48 1.16 -2.33
N GLN A 93 -17.01 1.34 -1.12
CA GLN A 93 -17.74 0.29 -0.39
C GLN A 93 -18.92 -0.23 -1.22
N GLN A 94 -19.72 0.67 -1.81
CA GLN A 94 -20.85 0.30 -2.67
C GLN A 94 -20.37 -0.41 -3.94
N SER A 95 -19.33 0.09 -4.59
CA SER A 95 -18.75 -0.52 -5.78
C SER A 95 -18.23 -1.94 -5.53
N ILE A 96 -17.63 -2.18 -4.36
CA ILE A 96 -17.15 -3.53 -4.00
C ILE A 96 -18.33 -4.45 -3.64
N LYS A 97 -19.33 -3.95 -2.90
CA LYS A 97 -20.54 -4.74 -2.57
C LYS A 97 -21.26 -5.23 -3.82
N ALA A 98 -21.36 -4.38 -4.85
CA ALA A 98 -22.02 -4.73 -6.09
C ALA A 98 -21.41 -5.97 -6.76
N LEU A 99 -20.12 -6.26 -6.54
CA LEU A 99 -19.49 -7.49 -7.05
C LEU A 99 -20.09 -8.79 -6.48
N ALA A 100 -20.77 -8.71 -5.35
CA ALA A 100 -21.45 -9.87 -4.77
C ALA A 100 -22.75 -10.22 -5.53
N ASP A 101 -23.47 -9.22 -6.02
CA ASP A 101 -24.80 -9.36 -6.59
C ASP A 101 -24.81 -9.22 -8.11
N ASP A 102 -23.95 -8.37 -8.69
CA ASP A 102 -23.90 -8.10 -10.11
C ASP A 102 -23.26 -9.24 -10.91
N GLU A 103 -23.70 -9.38 -12.16
CA GLU A 103 -23.07 -10.28 -13.11
C GLU A 103 -21.75 -9.66 -13.62
N VAL A 104 -20.64 -10.21 -13.15
CA VAL A 104 -19.30 -9.76 -13.56
C VAL A 104 -18.79 -10.66 -14.69
N ASP A 105 -18.31 -10.05 -15.76
CA ASP A 105 -17.67 -10.73 -16.89
C ASP A 105 -16.66 -11.78 -16.38
N PRO A 106 -16.79 -13.06 -16.77
CA PRO A 106 -15.90 -14.13 -16.32
C PRO A 106 -14.42 -13.89 -16.61
N GLU A 107 -14.09 -13.12 -17.66
CA GLU A 107 -12.71 -12.78 -18.01
C GLU A 107 -12.07 -11.77 -17.07
N ILE A 108 -12.88 -11.04 -16.26
CA ILE A 108 -12.33 -10.10 -15.27
C ILE A 108 -11.89 -10.88 -14.04
N GLU A 109 -10.60 -10.88 -13.76
CA GLU A 109 -9.98 -11.53 -12.61
C GLU A 109 -9.62 -10.56 -11.49
N GLY A 110 -9.72 -9.26 -11.70
CA GLY A 110 -9.47 -8.29 -10.66
C GLY A 110 -9.94 -6.90 -10.98
N PHE A 111 -9.92 -6.03 -9.95
CA PHE A 111 -10.31 -4.64 -10.06
C PHE A 111 -9.29 -3.73 -9.38
N THR A 112 -9.02 -2.62 -10.05
CA THR A 112 -8.28 -1.50 -9.48
C THR A 112 -9.24 -0.47 -8.92
N PHE A 113 -8.77 0.31 -7.96
CA PHE A 113 -9.39 1.55 -7.52
C PHE A 113 -8.34 2.61 -7.21
N ASN A 114 -8.75 3.87 -7.10
CA ASN A 114 -7.87 4.97 -6.75
C ASN A 114 -7.52 4.94 -5.27
N ARG A 115 -6.22 4.98 -4.96
CA ARG A 115 -5.70 5.13 -3.60
C ARG A 115 -5.18 6.55 -3.41
N LYS A 116 -5.67 7.27 -2.40
CA LYS A 116 -5.38 8.67 -2.17
C LYS A 116 -4.77 8.89 -0.79
N VAL A 117 -3.68 9.61 -0.76
CA VAL A 117 -2.93 9.83 0.48
C VAL A 117 -3.64 10.86 1.35
N TRP A 118 -3.83 10.48 2.62
CA TRP A 118 -4.17 11.39 3.71
C TRP A 118 -2.88 11.77 4.43
N PHE A 119 -2.61 13.06 4.58
CA PHE A 119 -1.35 13.55 5.13
C PHE A 119 -1.57 14.77 6.01
N MET A 120 -1.11 14.69 7.27
CA MET A 120 -1.20 15.80 8.24
C MET A 120 -2.61 16.42 8.32
N GLY A 121 -3.64 15.58 8.48
CA GLY A 121 -5.02 16.01 8.65
C GLY A 121 -5.72 16.50 7.37
N GLY A 122 -5.26 16.13 6.19
CA GLY A 122 -5.91 16.49 4.92
C GLY A 122 -5.52 15.64 3.73
N TRP A 123 -6.34 15.71 2.70
CA TRP A 123 -6.12 15.01 1.45
C TRP A 123 -5.01 15.64 0.60
N LEU A 124 -4.22 14.78 -0.06
CA LEU A 124 -3.38 15.17 -1.18
C LEU A 124 -4.13 14.85 -2.49
N HIS A 125 -4.60 15.88 -3.18
CA HIS A 125 -5.38 15.72 -4.42
C HIS A 125 -4.50 15.61 -5.68
N HIS A 126 -3.23 16.02 -5.58
CA HIS A 126 -2.32 16.13 -6.70
C HIS A 126 -1.01 15.37 -6.47
N VAL A 127 -0.38 15.56 -5.29
CA VAL A 127 0.82 14.81 -4.94
C VAL A 127 0.49 13.33 -4.86
N PHE A 128 1.30 12.48 -5.47
CA PHE A 128 1.12 11.03 -5.65
C PHE A 128 -0.03 10.60 -6.57
N GLN A 129 -0.89 11.52 -7.02
CA GLN A 129 -2.06 11.20 -7.83
C GLN A 129 -1.80 11.23 -9.35
N PRO A 130 -2.59 10.48 -10.17
CA PRO A 130 -3.47 9.39 -9.73
C PRO A 130 -2.67 8.15 -9.31
N GLU A 131 -3.23 7.34 -8.40
CA GLU A 131 -2.62 6.08 -7.98
C GLU A 131 -3.65 4.95 -7.97
N TYR A 132 -3.75 4.23 -9.09
CA TYR A 132 -4.61 3.06 -9.20
C TYR A 132 -3.88 1.80 -8.75
N ARG A 133 -4.51 1.04 -7.84
CA ARG A 133 -3.96 -0.20 -7.29
C ARG A 133 -4.91 -1.36 -7.53
N LEU A 134 -4.39 -2.48 -8.04
CA LEU A 134 -5.12 -3.74 -8.06
C LEU A 134 -5.23 -4.25 -6.61
N ARG A 135 -6.46 -4.32 -6.10
CA ARG A 135 -6.73 -4.64 -4.69
C ARG A 135 -7.88 -5.62 -4.51
N VAL A 136 -8.72 -5.82 -5.52
CA VAL A 136 -9.75 -6.86 -5.53
C VAL A 136 -9.39 -7.88 -6.58
N VAL A 137 -9.37 -9.16 -6.22
CA VAL A 137 -9.07 -10.26 -7.15
C VAL A 137 -10.01 -11.44 -6.93
N ARG A 138 -10.25 -12.22 -7.98
CA ARG A 138 -10.98 -13.49 -7.84
C ARG A 138 -10.21 -14.45 -6.94
N GLY A 139 -10.93 -15.26 -6.16
CA GLY A 139 -10.33 -16.31 -5.36
C GLY A 139 -9.45 -17.23 -6.21
N GLY A 140 -8.20 -17.41 -5.77
CA GLY A 140 -7.22 -18.25 -6.46
C GLY A 140 -6.56 -17.65 -7.73
N ALA A 141 -7.02 -16.50 -8.25
CA ALA A 141 -6.46 -15.90 -9.47
C ALA A 141 -5.23 -15.01 -9.22
N GLY A 142 -5.15 -14.39 -8.03
CA GLY A 142 -4.10 -13.42 -7.70
C GLY A 142 -2.75 -14.06 -7.41
N THR A 143 -1.68 -13.45 -7.94
CA THR A 143 -0.29 -13.79 -7.63
C THR A 143 0.45 -12.53 -7.23
N VAL A 144 1.34 -12.63 -6.23
CA VAL A 144 2.16 -11.51 -5.79
C VAL A 144 3.58 -11.66 -6.31
N THR A 145 4.04 -10.66 -7.03
CA THR A 145 5.42 -10.62 -7.55
C THR A 145 6.21 -9.50 -6.87
N GLY A 146 7.52 -9.67 -6.76
CA GLY A 146 8.43 -8.63 -6.30
C GLY A 146 8.96 -7.82 -7.48
N VAL A 147 8.88 -6.50 -7.40
CA VAL A 147 9.53 -5.61 -8.37
C VAL A 147 10.97 -5.38 -7.89
N GLY A 148 11.95 -5.98 -8.58
CA GLY A 148 13.37 -5.85 -8.25
C GLY A 148 14.17 -7.10 -8.61
N VAL A 149 15.48 -7.09 -8.34
CA VAL A 149 16.36 -8.23 -8.61
C VAL A 149 15.91 -9.44 -7.76
N ASN A 150 15.64 -10.56 -8.42
CA ASN A 150 15.21 -11.84 -7.81
C ASN A 150 13.87 -11.82 -7.05
N GLY A 151 12.95 -10.90 -7.39
CA GLY A 151 11.64 -10.85 -6.71
C GLY A 151 11.69 -10.35 -5.26
N LEU A 152 12.85 -9.94 -4.79
CA LEU A 152 13.10 -9.43 -3.44
C LEU A 152 13.01 -7.90 -3.36
N GLY A 153 12.51 -7.23 -4.42
CA GLY A 153 12.40 -5.78 -4.51
C GLY A 153 11.54 -5.17 -3.42
N GLY A 154 11.77 -3.90 -3.14
CA GLY A 154 11.12 -3.15 -2.07
C GLY A 154 9.62 -2.89 -2.27
N HIS A 155 9.06 -3.28 -3.41
CA HIS A 155 7.63 -3.17 -3.72
C HIS A 155 7.10 -4.52 -4.21
N ASP A 156 5.98 -4.92 -3.65
CA ASP A 156 5.18 -6.02 -4.15
C ASP A 156 4.18 -5.50 -5.20
N GLN A 157 3.85 -6.37 -6.13
CA GLN A 157 2.83 -6.13 -7.13
C GLN A 157 1.89 -7.32 -7.18
N LEU A 158 0.61 -7.05 -6.95
CA LEU A 158 -0.45 -8.02 -7.17
C LEU A 158 -0.73 -8.06 -8.68
N VAL A 159 -0.77 -9.25 -9.24
CA VAL A 159 -1.02 -9.49 -10.67
C VAL A 159 -2.05 -10.59 -10.86
N VAL A 160 -2.80 -10.51 -11.94
CA VAL A 160 -3.74 -11.53 -12.43
C VAL A 160 -3.44 -11.77 -13.91
N LYS A 161 -3.91 -12.89 -14.46
CA LYS A 161 -3.73 -13.23 -15.88
C LYS A 161 -4.86 -12.67 -16.75
N GLY A 162 -6.08 -12.63 -16.20
CA GLY A 162 -7.28 -12.16 -16.87
C GLY A 162 -7.37 -10.63 -16.94
N ARG A 163 -8.50 -10.16 -17.40
CA ARG A 163 -8.78 -8.71 -17.52
C ARG A 163 -8.91 -8.06 -16.14
N ILE A 164 -8.57 -6.78 -16.10
CA ILE A 164 -8.69 -5.94 -14.90
C ILE A 164 -9.74 -4.86 -15.17
N GLY A 165 -10.75 -4.80 -14.31
CA GLY A 165 -11.74 -3.76 -14.25
C GLY A 165 -11.32 -2.59 -13.36
N HIS A 166 -12.23 -1.62 -13.22
CA HIS A 166 -12.04 -0.46 -12.36
C HIS A 166 -13.29 -0.22 -11.52
N LEU A 167 -13.09 0.01 -10.21
CA LEU A 167 -14.16 0.37 -9.27
C LEU A 167 -14.16 1.87 -9.02
N LEU A 168 -15.35 2.43 -8.85
CA LEU A 168 -15.55 3.83 -8.46
C LEU A 168 -15.29 4.00 -6.97
N GLY A 169 -14.97 5.23 -6.58
CA GLY A 169 -14.66 5.60 -5.21
C GLY A 169 -13.15 5.66 -4.93
N THR A 170 -12.82 5.91 -3.66
CA THR A 170 -11.46 6.21 -3.23
C THR A 170 -11.10 5.42 -1.97
N CYS A 171 -9.90 4.86 -1.99
CA CYS A 171 -9.26 4.30 -0.81
C CYS A 171 -8.39 5.37 -0.15
N LYS A 172 -8.67 5.72 1.11
CA LYS A 172 -7.82 6.55 1.95
C LYS A 172 -6.58 5.76 2.33
N HIS A 173 -5.43 6.37 2.22
CA HIS A 173 -4.14 5.81 2.64
C HIS A 173 -3.49 6.74 3.64
N ASP A 174 -3.54 6.38 4.92
CA ASP A 174 -3.05 7.15 6.05
C ASP A 174 -1.75 6.55 6.59
N SER A 175 -0.71 6.52 5.74
CA SER A 175 0.57 5.88 6.03
C SER A 175 1.41 6.58 7.08
N TRP A 176 1.27 7.89 7.22
CA TRP A 176 2.19 8.69 8.03
C TRP A 176 1.43 9.54 9.04
N SER A 177 1.81 9.42 10.32
CA SER A 177 1.28 10.27 11.38
C SER A 177 1.72 11.73 11.22
N ASP A 178 2.96 11.92 10.82
CA ASP A 178 3.64 13.21 10.73
C ASP A 178 4.82 13.17 9.74
N LEU A 179 5.61 14.25 9.71
CA LEU A 179 6.76 14.36 8.82
C LEU A 179 7.90 13.43 9.22
N ASP A 180 8.11 13.22 10.51
CA ASP A 180 9.20 12.37 11.02
C ASP A 180 8.95 10.91 10.61
N ASP A 181 7.72 10.43 10.76
CA ASP A 181 7.30 9.09 10.32
C ASP A 181 7.45 8.93 8.80
N MET A 182 7.06 9.95 8.02
CA MET A 182 7.28 9.97 6.58
C MET A 182 8.77 9.85 6.22
N LEU A 183 9.64 10.64 6.83
CA LEU A 183 11.08 10.62 6.58
C LEU A 183 11.69 9.29 7.02
N TYR A 184 11.29 8.76 8.18
CA TYR A 184 11.75 7.47 8.65
C TYR A 184 11.35 6.32 7.70
N SER A 185 10.15 6.37 7.16
CA SER A 185 9.72 5.40 6.15
C SER A 185 10.59 5.46 4.88
N TYR A 186 10.99 6.65 4.43
CA TYR A 186 11.93 6.82 3.31
C TYR A 186 13.33 6.31 3.63
N ILE A 187 13.83 6.46 4.85
CA ILE A 187 15.11 5.88 5.28
C ILE A 187 15.07 4.35 5.13
N ARG A 188 13.99 3.70 5.61
CA ARG A 188 13.80 2.25 5.49
C ARG A 188 13.71 1.79 4.03
N LEU A 189 12.93 2.51 3.21
CA LEU A 189 12.79 2.22 1.78
C LEU A 189 14.10 2.40 1.02
N GLY A 190 14.85 3.44 1.33
CA GLY A 190 16.17 3.70 0.74
C GLY A 190 17.17 2.59 1.05
N ARG A 191 17.24 2.12 2.29
CA ARG A 191 18.10 1.00 2.70
C ARG A 191 17.74 -0.30 1.95
N ARG A 192 16.44 -0.61 1.84
CA ARG A 192 15.99 -1.75 1.03
C ARG A 192 16.44 -1.58 -0.43
N ALA A 193 16.20 -0.41 -1.04
CA ALA A 193 16.60 -0.16 -2.41
C ALA A 193 18.12 -0.30 -2.62
N ALA A 194 18.95 0.11 -1.67
CA ALA A 194 20.40 -0.05 -1.72
C ALA A 194 20.82 -1.53 -1.65
N GLN A 195 20.12 -2.34 -0.85
CA GLN A 195 20.39 -3.79 -0.75
C GLN A 195 20.04 -4.55 -2.03
N TYR A 196 18.94 -4.19 -2.70
CA TYR A 196 18.44 -4.91 -3.89
C TYR A 196 18.97 -4.38 -5.22
N ASP A 197 19.40 -3.13 -5.27
CA ASP A 197 20.05 -2.52 -6.43
C ASP A 197 21.40 -1.95 -6.01
N PRO A 198 22.45 -2.78 -5.95
CA PRO A 198 23.77 -2.36 -5.48
C PRO A 198 24.50 -1.45 -6.48
N LYS A 199 23.85 -1.06 -7.57
CA LYS A 199 24.44 -0.08 -8.50
C LYS A 199 24.69 1.22 -7.78
N LEU A 200 25.96 1.62 -7.75
CA LEU A 200 26.37 2.88 -7.15
C LEU A 200 25.71 4.05 -7.87
N SER A 201 25.24 5.00 -7.11
CA SER A 201 24.73 6.25 -7.63
C SER A 201 25.90 7.16 -8.03
N LYS A 202 25.77 7.87 -9.17
CA LYS A 202 26.75 8.90 -9.51
C LYS A 202 26.63 10.09 -8.54
N PRO A 203 27.72 10.72 -8.10
CA PRO A 203 27.67 11.75 -7.06
C PRO A 203 26.68 12.90 -7.34
N TYR A 204 26.59 13.36 -8.56
CA TYR A 204 25.65 14.43 -8.93
C TYR A 204 24.17 14.04 -8.78
N MET A 205 23.85 12.74 -8.79
CA MET A 205 22.47 12.25 -8.62
C MET A 205 21.94 12.45 -7.20
N ILE A 206 22.84 12.66 -6.22
CA ILE A 206 22.45 13.01 -4.84
C ILE A 206 21.66 14.33 -4.82
N PHE A 207 21.96 15.25 -5.73
CA PHE A 207 21.27 16.53 -5.84
C PHE A 207 20.25 16.58 -6.98
N LEU A 208 20.58 16.01 -8.14
CA LEU A 208 19.71 16.06 -9.31
C LEU A 208 18.40 15.30 -9.11
N ASN A 209 18.45 14.05 -8.59
CA ASN A 209 17.25 13.25 -8.41
C ASN A 209 16.25 13.86 -7.41
N PRO A 210 16.65 14.38 -6.24
CA PRO A 210 15.76 15.12 -5.35
C PRO A 210 15.11 16.33 -6.01
N PHE A 211 15.90 17.14 -6.74
CA PHE A 211 15.39 18.30 -7.45
C PHE A 211 14.32 17.89 -8.48
N LEU A 212 14.60 16.89 -9.32
CA LEU A 212 13.63 16.40 -10.31
C LEU A 212 12.40 15.77 -9.64
N ALA A 213 12.57 15.08 -8.51
CA ALA A 213 11.47 14.50 -7.77
C ALA A 213 10.55 15.57 -7.18
N PHE A 214 11.12 16.62 -6.57
CA PHE A 214 10.37 17.78 -6.10
C PHE A 214 9.62 18.45 -7.25
N PHE A 215 10.34 18.81 -8.32
CA PHE A 215 9.77 19.46 -9.50
C PHE A 215 8.60 18.67 -10.08
N LYS A 216 8.76 17.34 -10.22
CA LYS A 216 7.72 16.45 -10.71
C LYS A 216 6.46 16.47 -9.82
N GLN A 217 6.62 16.36 -8.51
CA GLN A 217 5.47 16.31 -7.60
C GLN A 217 4.83 17.68 -7.43
N TYR A 218 5.62 18.71 -7.20
CA TYR A 218 5.11 20.03 -6.85
C TYR A 218 4.58 20.81 -8.07
N LEU A 219 5.33 20.81 -9.19
CA LEU A 219 4.93 21.55 -10.39
C LEU A 219 4.19 20.69 -11.40
N VAL A 220 4.79 19.58 -11.87
CA VAL A 220 4.19 18.79 -12.96
C VAL A 220 2.88 18.12 -12.54
N LYS A 221 2.83 17.53 -11.34
CA LYS A 221 1.60 16.94 -10.78
C LYS A 221 0.67 17.96 -10.13
N GLY A 222 1.08 19.20 -10.02
CA GLY A 222 0.25 20.26 -9.44
C GLY A 222 0.18 20.23 -7.91
N GLY A 223 1.18 19.69 -7.22
CA GLY A 223 1.23 19.63 -5.76
C GLY A 223 1.10 20.99 -5.07
N TYR A 224 1.44 22.09 -5.77
CA TYR A 224 1.18 23.45 -5.28
C TYR A 224 -0.30 23.74 -5.03
N LYS A 225 -1.22 23.01 -5.69
CA LYS A 225 -2.67 23.12 -5.48
C LYS A 225 -3.14 22.43 -4.18
N ASP A 226 -2.33 21.52 -3.62
CA ASP A 226 -2.57 20.91 -2.31
C ASP A 226 -2.10 21.82 -1.15
N GLY A 227 -1.72 23.08 -1.46
CA GLY A 227 -1.30 24.07 -0.50
C GLY A 227 -0.02 23.66 0.24
N TYR A 228 0.06 24.01 1.53
CA TYR A 228 1.26 23.74 2.33
C TYR A 228 1.53 22.25 2.51
N ARG A 229 0.47 21.40 2.57
CA ARG A 229 0.61 19.94 2.62
C ARG A 229 1.30 19.40 1.36
N GLY A 230 0.92 19.92 0.19
CA GLY A 230 1.54 19.53 -1.07
C GLY A 230 3.00 19.94 -1.16
N LEU A 231 3.37 21.11 -0.61
CA LEU A 231 4.76 21.55 -0.49
C LEU A 231 5.56 20.58 0.39
N LEU A 232 5.07 20.28 1.61
CA LEU A 232 5.76 19.37 2.55
C LEU A 232 5.88 17.95 1.99
N ALA A 233 4.82 17.42 1.40
CA ALA A 233 4.83 16.09 0.79
C ALA A 233 5.84 16.02 -0.38
N SER A 234 5.88 17.04 -1.24
CA SER A 234 6.84 17.12 -2.36
C SER A 234 8.28 17.24 -1.88
N ALA A 235 8.51 18.03 -0.83
CA ALA A 235 9.83 18.15 -0.19
C ALA A 235 10.24 16.84 0.48
N GLY A 236 9.32 16.15 1.17
CA GLY A 236 9.57 14.84 1.74
C GLY A 236 9.98 13.80 0.69
N VAL A 237 9.32 13.79 -0.49
CA VAL A 237 9.73 12.92 -1.62
C VAL A 237 11.14 13.26 -2.09
N ALA A 238 11.50 14.54 -2.15
CA ALA A 238 12.86 14.97 -2.51
C ALA A 238 13.89 14.48 -1.48
N CYS A 239 13.61 14.67 -0.18
CA CYS A 239 14.44 14.16 0.90
C CYS A 239 14.62 12.65 0.81
N GLY A 240 13.54 11.90 0.58
CA GLY A 240 13.58 10.45 0.40
C GLY A 240 14.47 10.02 -0.77
N ASN A 241 14.42 10.75 -1.90
CA ASN A 241 15.31 10.49 -3.03
C ASN A 241 16.77 10.80 -2.69
N MET A 242 17.05 11.89 -1.97
CA MET A 242 18.40 12.21 -1.50
C MET A 242 18.96 11.10 -0.61
N ILE A 243 18.21 10.71 0.42
CA ILE A 243 18.57 9.64 1.35
C ILE A 243 18.89 8.35 0.60
N LYS A 244 18.02 7.95 -0.35
CA LYS A 244 18.23 6.76 -1.17
C LYS A 244 19.55 6.82 -1.96
N GLN A 245 19.90 7.97 -2.57
CA GLN A 245 21.14 8.10 -3.30
C GLN A 245 22.37 8.09 -2.37
N MET A 246 22.27 8.67 -1.20
CA MET A 246 23.32 8.62 -0.17
C MET A 246 23.56 7.20 0.30
N GLN A 247 22.50 6.48 0.66
CA GLN A 247 22.58 5.09 1.13
C GLN A 247 23.15 4.12 0.08
N LYS A 248 22.88 4.34 -1.21
CA LYS A 248 23.53 3.59 -2.30
C LYS A 248 25.04 3.79 -2.39
N ASN A 249 25.55 4.91 -1.87
CA ASN A 249 26.98 5.25 -1.88
C ASN A 249 27.65 5.10 -0.51
N GLU A 250 26.91 4.75 0.54
CA GLU A 250 27.43 4.64 1.91
C GLU A 250 28.64 3.72 2.00
N HIS A 251 28.63 2.59 1.26
CA HIS A 251 29.75 1.64 1.24
C HIS A 251 31.04 2.20 0.65
N ARG A 252 30.99 3.24 -0.18
CA ARG A 252 32.23 3.85 -0.71
C ARG A 252 33.12 4.43 0.39
N CYS A 253 32.50 4.99 1.45
CA CYS A 253 33.24 5.57 2.55
C CYS A 253 33.80 4.51 3.53
N GLN A 254 33.45 3.24 3.35
CA GLN A 254 33.93 2.12 4.19
C GLN A 254 35.08 1.35 3.51
N THR A 255 35.33 1.58 2.23
CA THR A 255 36.34 0.89 1.42
C THR A 255 37.54 1.78 1.04
N ASP A 256 37.47 3.08 1.31
CA ASP A 256 38.57 4.05 1.25
C ASP A 256 39.20 4.22 2.65
#